data_7fc67381b6b5763435a289ed6cf6aaee
#
_entry.id   7fc67381b6b5763435a289ed6cf6aaee
#
_cell.length_a   1.000
_cell.length_b   1.000
_cell.length_c   1.000
_cell.angle_alpha   90.00
_cell.angle_beta   90.00
_cell.angle_gamma   90.00
#
_symmetry.space_group_name_H-M   'P 1'
#
loop_
_entity.id
_entity.type
_entity.pdbx_description
1 polymer ?
#
loop_
_entity_poly.entity_id
_entity_poly.type
_entity_poly.pdbx_seq_one_letter_code
_entity_poly.pdbx_strand_id
1 'polypeptide(L)'
;REVTVSDDNGGTITNKLIQTDAAINPGNSGGALLNMNGELIGINSVKVSSSSVEGMGYAIPISDVQSIIEELMLKESRDVVAESAQGYLGITPIDVTSEISEAYDMPLGIYISKIEENSPAQAAGLSKGNIITKFDGQTVKSKSDLVTLLTYYRAGETVDIIAMVQSANGYTEKTYTVTLGTKDTFGQ
;
A
#
# COMPACT_ATOMS: atom_id res chain seq x y z
N ARG A 1 14.34 19.79 -11.81
CA ARG A 1 14.47 20.75 -10.71
C ARG A 1 14.09 20.09 -9.39
N GLU A 2 14.80 20.40 -8.31
CA GLU A 2 14.41 19.98 -6.97
C GLU A 2 13.28 20.87 -6.48
N VAL A 3 12.20 20.26 -6.01
CA VAL A 3 11.03 20.95 -5.47
C VAL A 3 10.71 20.33 -4.12
N THR A 4 10.66 21.19 -3.09
CA THR A 4 10.30 20.78 -1.74
C THR A 4 8.81 21.04 -1.53
N VAL A 5 8.07 20.02 -1.16
CA VAL A 5 6.63 20.09 -0.82
C VAL A 5 6.43 19.65 0.61
N SER A 6 5.50 20.28 1.31
CA SER A 6 5.05 19.80 2.62
C SER A 6 4.15 18.59 2.44
N ASP A 7 4.35 17.56 3.23
CA ASP A 7 3.43 16.44 3.32
C ASP A 7 2.23 16.78 4.23
N ASP A 8 1.22 15.91 4.23
CA ASP A 8 -0.01 16.12 5.01
C ASP A 8 0.24 15.99 6.53
N ASN A 9 1.45 15.57 6.96
CA ASN A 9 1.86 15.41 8.36
C ASN A 9 2.83 16.53 8.83
N GLY A 10 3.03 17.57 8.01
CA GLY A 10 3.91 18.71 8.32
C GLY A 10 5.41 18.43 8.05
N GLY A 11 5.74 17.27 7.48
CA GLY A 11 7.06 16.97 6.97
C GLY A 11 7.33 17.68 5.64
N THR A 12 8.60 17.74 5.23
CA THR A 12 8.99 18.25 3.92
C THR A 12 9.63 17.15 3.09
N ILE A 13 9.12 16.95 1.86
CA ILE A 13 9.66 16.00 0.91
C ILE A 13 10.27 16.80 -0.24
N THR A 14 11.55 16.56 -0.53
CA THR A 14 12.22 17.15 -1.70
C THR A 14 12.22 16.14 -2.83
N ASN A 15 11.53 16.48 -3.92
CA ASN A 15 11.43 15.66 -5.12
C ASN A 15 12.18 16.32 -6.29
N LYS A 16 12.83 15.50 -7.11
CA LYS A 16 13.39 15.93 -8.37
C LYS A 16 12.32 15.82 -9.45
N LEU A 17 11.86 16.95 -9.98
CA LEU A 17 10.74 17.02 -10.91
C LEU A 17 11.16 17.63 -12.25
N ILE A 18 10.47 17.25 -13.33
CA ILE A 18 10.54 17.93 -14.61
C ILE A 18 9.67 19.19 -14.50
N GLN A 19 10.27 20.36 -14.73
CA GLN A 19 9.54 21.62 -14.86
C GLN A 19 9.19 21.83 -16.35
N THR A 20 7.94 22.24 -16.62
CA THR A 20 7.45 22.53 -17.97
C THR A 20 6.59 23.78 -17.95
N ASP A 21 6.52 24.46 -19.09
CA ASP A 21 5.59 25.55 -19.36
C ASP A 21 4.27 25.05 -19.99
N ALA A 22 4.17 23.74 -20.25
CA ALA A 22 2.91 23.12 -20.63
C ALA A 22 1.87 23.29 -19.49
N ALA A 23 0.64 23.64 -19.86
CA ALA A 23 -0.43 23.89 -18.89
C ALA A 23 -0.81 22.60 -18.14
N ILE A 24 -0.38 22.45 -16.91
CA ILE A 24 -0.75 21.38 -15.99
C ILE A 24 -1.90 21.87 -15.11
N ASN A 25 -3.09 21.30 -15.30
CA ASN A 25 -4.32 21.71 -14.65
C ASN A 25 -5.07 20.48 -14.09
N PRO A 26 -6.06 20.70 -13.19
CA PRO A 26 -7.01 19.65 -12.84
C PRO A 26 -7.65 19.06 -14.10
N GLY A 27 -7.56 17.75 -14.26
CA GLY A 27 -8.03 17.01 -15.42
C GLY A 27 -6.92 16.39 -16.27
N ASN A 28 -5.69 16.91 -16.24
CA ASN A 28 -4.54 16.25 -16.87
C ASN A 28 -3.49 15.72 -15.86
N SER A 29 -3.73 15.89 -14.57
CA SER A 29 -2.93 15.28 -13.51
C SER A 29 -3.04 13.75 -13.58
N GLY A 30 -1.91 13.05 -13.45
CA GLY A 30 -1.80 11.60 -13.71
C GLY A 30 -1.64 11.25 -15.19
N GLY A 31 -1.83 12.20 -16.09
CA GLY A 31 -1.61 12.03 -17.52
C GLY A 31 -0.14 12.05 -17.93
N ALA A 32 0.13 11.61 -19.15
CA ALA A 32 1.47 11.53 -19.73
C ALA A 32 2.03 12.91 -20.08
N LEU A 33 3.30 13.16 -19.74
CA LEU A 33 4.13 14.19 -20.35
C LEU A 33 4.97 13.54 -21.43
N LEU A 34 4.78 13.96 -22.68
CA LEU A 34 5.48 13.42 -23.84
C LEU A 34 6.50 14.44 -24.37
N ASN A 35 7.60 13.94 -24.94
CA ASN A 35 8.52 14.77 -25.70
C ASN A 35 8.06 14.94 -27.16
N MET A 36 8.82 15.68 -27.96
CA MET A 36 8.49 15.94 -29.37
C MET A 36 8.52 14.68 -30.25
N ASN A 37 9.10 13.59 -29.80
CA ASN A 37 9.11 12.30 -30.49
C ASN A 37 7.92 11.40 -30.06
N GLY A 38 7.06 11.87 -29.14
CA GLY A 38 5.95 11.07 -28.59
C GLY A 38 6.37 10.09 -27.51
N GLU A 39 7.59 10.21 -26.96
CA GLU A 39 8.07 9.33 -25.89
C GLU A 39 7.59 9.85 -24.53
N LEU A 40 7.18 8.93 -23.63
CA LEU A 40 6.78 9.24 -22.27
C LEU A 40 8.01 9.65 -21.44
N ILE A 41 8.05 10.90 -20.99
CA ILE A 41 9.16 11.43 -20.18
C ILE A 41 8.77 11.70 -18.73
N GLY A 42 7.47 11.80 -18.44
CA GLY A 42 6.99 12.05 -17.07
C GLY A 42 5.49 11.87 -16.91
N ILE A 43 5.06 11.94 -15.66
CA ILE A 43 3.64 11.90 -15.25
C ILE A 43 3.27 13.25 -14.64
N ASN A 44 2.25 13.92 -15.21
CA ASN A 44 1.80 15.24 -14.79
C ASN A 44 1.32 15.25 -13.33
N SER A 45 1.70 16.26 -12.54
CA SER A 45 1.27 16.41 -11.16
C SER A 45 0.82 17.84 -10.84
N VAL A 46 -0.47 18.00 -10.55
CA VAL A 46 -1.05 19.29 -10.11
C VAL A 46 -0.69 19.62 -8.65
N LYS A 47 -0.45 18.62 -7.80
CA LYS A 47 -0.19 18.83 -6.36
C LYS A 47 1.09 19.62 -6.08
N VAL A 48 1.96 19.76 -7.07
CA VAL A 48 3.25 20.46 -6.96
C VAL A 48 3.20 21.89 -7.55
N SER A 49 2.13 22.22 -8.28
CA SER A 49 1.98 23.58 -8.80
C SER A 49 1.71 24.56 -7.66
N SER A 50 2.69 25.43 -7.38
CA SER A 50 2.51 26.53 -6.43
C SER A 50 1.46 27.49 -6.94
N SER A 51 0.42 27.75 -6.15
CA SER A 51 -0.65 28.71 -6.46
C SER A 51 -0.16 30.17 -6.66
N SER A 52 1.12 30.43 -6.46
CA SER A 52 1.73 31.75 -6.54
C SER A 52 2.50 32.03 -7.84
N VAL A 53 2.66 31.05 -8.73
CA VAL A 53 3.39 31.25 -9.99
C VAL A 53 2.57 30.67 -11.16
N GLU A 54 1.89 31.51 -11.89
CA GLU A 54 1.22 31.11 -13.16
C GLU A 54 2.24 30.66 -14.21
N GLY A 55 1.92 29.60 -14.95
CA GLY A 55 2.70 29.14 -16.10
C GLY A 55 3.82 28.16 -15.79
N MET A 56 3.89 27.59 -14.59
CA MET A 56 4.83 26.50 -14.27
C MET A 56 4.09 25.22 -13.91
N GLY A 57 4.26 24.17 -14.72
CA GLY A 57 3.83 22.82 -14.43
C GLY A 57 4.97 21.94 -13.97
N TYR A 58 4.64 20.85 -13.29
CA TYR A 58 5.60 19.85 -12.84
C TYR A 58 5.13 18.45 -13.21
N ALA A 59 6.10 17.59 -13.57
CA ALA A 59 5.86 16.19 -13.81
C ALA A 59 6.91 15.34 -13.08
N ILE A 60 6.49 14.16 -12.63
CA ILE A 60 7.37 13.16 -12.04
C ILE A 60 8.14 12.49 -13.17
N PRO A 61 9.49 12.46 -13.15
CA PRO A 61 10.27 11.80 -14.21
C PRO A 61 9.90 10.33 -14.34
N ILE A 62 9.76 9.83 -15.56
CA ILE A 62 9.45 8.42 -15.80
C ILE A 62 10.53 7.50 -15.26
N SER A 63 11.80 7.93 -15.29
CA SER A 63 12.94 7.19 -14.75
C SER A 63 12.79 6.84 -13.27
N ASP A 64 12.12 7.68 -12.50
CA ASP A 64 11.98 7.55 -11.05
C ASP A 64 10.83 6.62 -10.64
N VAL A 65 9.90 6.36 -11.57
CA VAL A 65 8.69 5.55 -11.33
C VAL A 65 8.59 4.34 -12.26
N GLN A 66 9.55 4.12 -13.14
CA GLN A 66 9.53 3.04 -14.12
C GLN A 66 9.36 1.67 -13.45
N SER A 67 10.13 1.37 -12.41
CA SER A 67 10.02 0.11 -11.68
C SER A 67 8.66 -0.09 -11.02
N ILE A 68 8.04 0.99 -10.53
CA ILE A 68 6.69 0.97 -9.95
C ILE A 68 5.66 0.67 -11.03
N ILE A 69 5.80 1.30 -12.20
CA ILE A 69 4.90 1.08 -13.35
C ILE A 69 5.02 -0.37 -13.83
N GLU A 70 6.23 -0.88 -14.00
CA GLU A 70 6.47 -2.27 -14.41
C GLU A 70 5.85 -3.25 -13.41
N GLU A 71 6.00 -3.02 -12.10
CA GLU A 71 5.36 -3.82 -11.07
C GLU A 71 3.82 -3.75 -11.16
N LEU A 72 3.25 -2.55 -11.36
CA LEU A 72 1.81 -2.38 -11.50
C LEU A 72 1.25 -3.01 -12.76
N MET A 73 1.99 -2.99 -13.88
CA MET A 73 1.59 -3.64 -15.14
C MET A 73 1.57 -5.16 -15.05
N LEU A 74 2.36 -5.75 -14.15
CA LEU A 74 2.36 -7.20 -13.89
C LEU A 74 1.24 -7.64 -12.95
N LYS A 75 0.59 -6.69 -12.25
CA LYS A 75 -0.54 -7.01 -11.37
C LYS A 75 -1.80 -7.30 -12.20
N GLU A 76 -2.37 -8.48 -12.00
CA GLU A 76 -3.69 -8.78 -12.55
C GLU A 76 -4.74 -7.84 -11.94
N SER A 77 -5.57 -7.23 -12.79
CA SER A 77 -6.72 -6.48 -12.32
C SER A 77 -7.73 -7.46 -11.72
N ARG A 78 -8.12 -7.24 -10.46
CA ARG A 78 -9.12 -8.07 -9.78
C ARG A 78 -10.44 -7.31 -9.69
N ASP A 79 -11.53 -7.99 -9.97
CA ASP A 79 -12.87 -7.45 -9.73
C ASP A 79 -13.25 -7.56 -8.24
N VAL A 80 -14.10 -6.66 -7.78
CA VAL A 80 -14.66 -6.73 -6.43
C VAL A 80 -15.51 -7.99 -6.29
N VAL A 81 -15.21 -8.78 -5.28
CA VAL A 81 -15.91 -10.03 -4.96
C VAL A 81 -17.17 -9.72 -4.15
N ALA A 82 -18.28 -10.41 -4.44
CA ALA A 82 -19.50 -10.31 -3.63
C ALA A 82 -19.19 -10.57 -2.15
N GLU A 83 -19.77 -9.80 -1.23
CA GLU A 83 -19.43 -9.82 0.21
C GLU A 83 -19.52 -11.24 0.82
N SER A 84 -20.51 -12.02 0.41
CA SER A 84 -20.67 -13.43 0.87
C SER A 84 -19.58 -14.39 0.40
N ALA A 85 -18.81 -14.01 -0.63
CA ALA A 85 -17.75 -14.85 -1.18
C ALA A 85 -16.34 -14.27 -0.89
N GLN A 86 -16.25 -13.15 -0.17
CA GLN A 86 -14.97 -12.54 0.19
C GLN A 86 -14.18 -13.43 1.14
N GLY A 87 -12.86 -13.36 0.95
CA GLY A 87 -11.91 -14.05 1.79
C GLY A 87 -11.84 -13.50 3.21
N TYR A 88 -11.64 -14.39 4.17
CA TYR A 88 -11.55 -14.07 5.58
C TYR A 88 -10.28 -14.67 6.21
N LEU A 89 -9.63 -13.91 7.10
CA LEU A 89 -8.40 -14.32 7.78
C LEU A 89 -8.63 -14.85 9.20
N GLY A 90 -9.63 -14.34 9.91
CA GLY A 90 -9.90 -14.67 11.30
C GLY A 90 -8.92 -14.03 12.29
N ILE A 91 -8.65 -12.74 12.12
CA ILE A 91 -7.79 -11.94 13.01
C ILE A 91 -8.53 -10.72 13.54
N THR A 92 -8.11 -10.23 14.71
CA THR A 92 -8.48 -8.90 15.20
C THR A 92 -7.29 -7.96 15.00
N PRO A 93 -7.34 -7.09 13.98
CA PRO A 93 -6.25 -6.19 13.62
C PRO A 93 -6.28 -4.91 14.45
N ILE A 94 -5.09 -4.38 14.78
CA ILE A 94 -4.87 -3.05 15.37
C ILE A 94 -3.80 -2.35 14.54
N ASP A 95 -4.03 -1.09 14.17
CA ASP A 95 -3.06 -0.30 13.41
C ASP A 95 -1.88 0.09 14.30
N VAL A 96 -0.65 -0.17 13.83
CA VAL A 96 0.57 0.37 14.42
C VAL A 96 0.81 1.73 13.80
N THR A 97 0.34 2.79 14.48
CA THR A 97 0.55 4.18 14.05
C THR A 97 2.01 4.60 14.26
N SER A 98 2.40 5.76 13.70
CA SER A 98 3.75 6.30 13.90
C SER A 98 4.07 6.52 15.38
N GLU A 99 3.09 6.99 16.17
CA GLU A 99 3.25 7.20 17.61
C GLU A 99 3.50 5.88 18.36
N ILE A 100 2.76 4.81 17.99
CA ILE A 100 2.93 3.47 18.58
C ILE A 100 4.29 2.89 18.16
N SER A 101 4.65 3.05 16.88
CA SER A 101 5.93 2.60 16.34
C SER A 101 7.11 3.20 17.09
N GLU A 102 7.11 4.52 17.28
CA GLU A 102 8.17 5.24 18.00
C GLU A 102 8.20 4.91 19.50
N ALA A 103 7.02 4.80 20.14
CA ALA A 103 6.92 4.54 21.59
C ALA A 103 7.36 3.14 21.98
N TYR A 104 7.16 2.14 21.12
CA TYR A 104 7.39 0.73 21.43
C TYR A 104 8.42 0.05 20.52
N ASP A 105 9.12 0.79 19.67
CA ASP A 105 10.07 0.27 18.67
C ASP A 105 9.46 -0.86 17.82
N MET A 106 8.23 -0.63 17.36
CA MET A 106 7.46 -1.60 16.58
C MET A 106 7.48 -1.22 15.10
N PRO A 107 7.58 -2.20 14.17
CA PRO A 107 7.38 -1.95 12.74
C PRO A 107 5.99 -1.40 12.45
N LEU A 108 5.90 -0.44 11.50
CA LEU A 108 4.62 0.02 10.99
C LEU A 108 3.88 -1.13 10.29
N GLY A 109 2.55 -1.21 10.48
CA GLY A 109 1.72 -2.25 9.91
C GLY A 109 0.52 -2.60 10.76
N ILE A 110 0.03 -3.82 10.63
CA ILE A 110 -1.18 -4.31 11.30
C ILE A 110 -0.79 -5.33 12.36
N TYR A 111 -0.90 -4.94 13.64
CA TYR A 111 -0.67 -5.82 14.77
C TYR A 111 -1.84 -6.78 14.97
N ILE A 112 -1.56 -8.06 15.11
CA ILE A 112 -2.57 -9.09 15.40
C ILE A 112 -2.76 -9.15 16.92
N SER A 113 -3.88 -8.61 17.39
CA SER A 113 -4.21 -8.62 18.83
C SER A 113 -4.89 -9.92 19.27
N LYS A 114 -5.64 -10.56 18.36
CA LYS A 114 -6.31 -11.84 18.58
C LYS A 114 -6.36 -12.62 17.26
N ILE A 115 -6.30 -13.96 17.38
CA ILE A 115 -6.59 -14.89 16.27
C ILE A 115 -7.78 -15.73 16.70
N GLU A 116 -8.72 -15.95 15.79
CA GLU A 116 -9.86 -16.83 16.01
C GLU A 116 -9.42 -18.30 15.90
N GLU A 117 -10.02 -19.14 16.75
CA GLU A 117 -9.74 -20.57 16.72
C GLU A 117 -10.17 -21.19 15.38
N ASN A 118 -9.37 -22.12 14.89
CA ASN A 118 -9.54 -22.80 13.61
C ASN A 118 -9.57 -21.86 12.38
N SER A 119 -9.17 -20.60 12.54
CA SER A 119 -9.15 -19.63 11.43
C SER A 119 -8.04 -19.91 10.41
N PRO A 120 -8.16 -19.38 9.18
CA PRO A 120 -7.12 -19.43 8.17
C PRO A 120 -5.77 -18.90 8.66
N ALA A 121 -5.77 -17.80 9.41
CA ALA A 121 -4.56 -17.22 9.99
C ALA A 121 -3.89 -18.18 10.99
N GLN A 122 -4.67 -18.84 11.84
CA GLN A 122 -4.14 -19.84 12.79
C GLN A 122 -3.58 -21.04 12.04
N ALA A 123 -4.30 -21.57 11.07
CA ALA A 123 -3.87 -22.71 10.28
C ALA A 123 -2.56 -22.46 9.52
N ALA A 124 -2.32 -21.22 9.06
CA ALA A 124 -1.09 -20.79 8.41
C ALA A 124 0.07 -20.55 9.41
N GLY A 125 -0.20 -20.58 10.73
CA GLY A 125 0.81 -20.38 11.77
C GLY A 125 1.05 -18.91 12.15
N LEU A 126 0.20 -17.99 11.71
CA LEU A 126 0.18 -16.63 12.26
C LEU A 126 -0.17 -16.68 13.74
N SER A 127 0.34 -15.74 14.51
CA SER A 127 0.16 -15.69 15.97
C SER A 127 -0.13 -14.27 16.44
N LYS A 128 -0.81 -14.16 17.60
CA LYS A 128 -0.91 -12.88 18.31
C LYS A 128 0.49 -12.28 18.50
N GLY A 129 0.64 -11.01 18.25
CA GLY A 129 1.92 -10.29 18.32
C GLY A 129 2.64 -10.17 16.99
N ASN A 130 2.22 -10.90 15.94
CA ASN A 130 2.75 -10.66 14.59
C ASN A 130 2.22 -9.33 14.05
N ILE A 131 3.03 -8.65 13.24
CA ILE A 131 2.67 -7.39 12.58
C ILE A 131 2.68 -7.61 11.08
N ILE A 132 1.51 -7.62 10.45
CA ILE A 132 1.39 -7.78 9.00
C ILE A 132 1.85 -6.50 8.33
N THR A 133 2.77 -6.63 7.38
CA THR A 133 3.32 -5.51 6.59
C THR A 133 2.99 -5.61 5.11
N LYS A 134 2.75 -6.85 4.59
CA LYS A 134 2.31 -7.06 3.21
C LYS A 134 1.26 -8.16 3.13
N PHE A 135 0.34 -8.01 2.18
CA PHE A 135 -0.67 -8.97 1.80
C PHE A 135 -0.60 -9.17 0.27
N ASP A 136 -0.28 -10.37 -0.17
CA ASP A 136 -0.11 -10.74 -1.58
C ASP A 136 0.78 -9.74 -2.35
N GLY A 137 1.96 -9.47 -1.80
CA GLY A 137 2.94 -8.53 -2.34
C GLY A 137 2.60 -7.04 -2.13
N GLN A 138 1.38 -6.68 -1.71
CA GLN A 138 0.95 -5.30 -1.49
C GLN A 138 1.22 -4.86 -0.05
N THR A 139 1.85 -3.69 0.12
CA THR A 139 2.08 -3.12 1.46
C THR A 139 0.76 -2.74 2.11
N VAL A 140 0.57 -3.15 3.36
CA VAL A 140 -0.57 -2.80 4.20
C VAL A 140 -0.09 -2.03 5.42
N LYS A 141 -0.64 -0.85 5.65
CA LYS A 141 -0.27 0.03 6.77
C LYS A 141 -1.39 0.17 7.79
N SER A 142 -2.62 -0.14 7.39
CA SER A 142 -3.81 0.01 8.22
C SER A 142 -4.78 -1.15 8.04
N LYS A 143 -5.65 -1.34 9.03
CA LYS A 143 -6.81 -2.24 8.94
C LYS A 143 -7.66 -1.93 7.70
N SER A 144 -7.81 -0.65 7.36
CA SER A 144 -8.58 -0.23 6.18
C SER A 144 -7.96 -0.77 4.89
N ASP A 145 -6.63 -0.75 4.77
CA ASP A 145 -5.94 -1.29 3.59
C ASP A 145 -6.22 -2.78 3.45
N LEU A 146 -6.07 -3.53 4.55
CA LEU A 146 -6.31 -4.97 4.55
C LEU A 146 -7.76 -5.33 4.20
N VAL A 147 -8.74 -4.62 4.79
CA VAL A 147 -10.15 -4.82 4.50
C VAL A 147 -10.44 -4.53 3.02
N THR A 148 -9.90 -3.43 2.49
CA THR A 148 -10.05 -3.06 1.08
C THR A 148 -9.46 -4.14 0.17
N LEU A 149 -8.26 -4.64 0.47
CA LEU A 149 -7.64 -5.70 -0.31
C LEU A 149 -8.48 -6.99 -0.28
N LEU A 150 -8.97 -7.41 0.87
CA LEU A 150 -9.79 -8.61 1.01
C LEU A 150 -11.07 -8.57 0.16
N THR A 151 -11.59 -7.37 -0.19
CA THR A 151 -12.74 -7.27 -1.09
C THR A 151 -12.48 -7.81 -2.51
N TYR A 152 -11.22 -7.97 -2.90
CA TYR A 152 -10.81 -8.48 -4.21
C TYR A 152 -10.41 -9.96 -4.20
N TYR A 153 -10.45 -10.62 -3.04
CA TYR A 153 -10.04 -12.02 -2.89
C TYR A 153 -11.21 -12.89 -2.45
N ARG A 154 -11.29 -14.07 -3.04
CA ARG A 154 -12.36 -15.06 -2.71
C ARG A 154 -11.92 -15.95 -1.55
N ALA A 155 -12.90 -16.45 -0.81
CA ALA A 155 -12.66 -17.59 0.06
C ALA A 155 -12.12 -18.79 -0.76
N GLY A 156 -11.13 -19.50 -0.23
CA GLY A 156 -10.41 -20.56 -0.90
C GLY A 156 -9.18 -20.12 -1.70
N GLU A 157 -9.00 -18.83 -1.98
CA GLU A 157 -7.76 -18.33 -2.58
C GLU A 157 -6.60 -18.40 -1.57
N THR A 158 -5.41 -18.71 -2.08
CA THR A 158 -4.18 -18.76 -1.29
C THR A 158 -3.34 -17.54 -1.59
N VAL A 159 -2.91 -16.85 -0.53
CA VAL A 159 -2.14 -15.60 -0.58
C VAL A 159 -0.91 -15.68 0.32
N ASP A 160 0.13 -14.94 -0.02
CA ASP A 160 1.29 -14.78 0.85
C ASP A 160 1.15 -13.53 1.72
N ILE A 161 1.29 -13.72 3.02
CA ILE A 161 1.30 -12.65 4.02
C ILE A 161 2.71 -12.53 4.59
N ILE A 162 3.29 -11.33 4.47
CA ILE A 162 4.54 -11.02 5.14
C ILE A 162 4.24 -10.34 6.47
N ALA A 163 4.76 -10.91 7.54
CA ALA A 163 4.62 -10.36 8.87
C ALA A 163 5.96 -10.28 9.60
N MET A 164 6.08 -9.25 10.41
CA MET A 164 7.19 -9.07 11.34
C MET A 164 6.88 -9.83 12.62
N VAL A 165 7.82 -10.69 13.01
CA VAL A 165 7.72 -11.55 14.20
C VAL A 165 8.74 -11.08 15.22
N GLN A 166 8.33 -10.91 16.46
CA GLN A 166 9.23 -10.52 17.54
C GLN A 166 10.25 -11.64 17.81
N SER A 167 11.51 -11.27 17.89
CA SER A 167 12.64 -12.15 18.20
C SER A 167 13.50 -11.55 19.31
N ALA A 168 14.51 -12.28 19.79
CA ALA A 168 15.43 -11.79 20.82
C ALA A 168 16.17 -10.49 20.46
N ASN A 169 16.36 -10.23 19.15
CA ASN A 169 17.10 -9.09 18.62
C ASN A 169 16.20 -8.06 17.90
N GLY A 170 14.92 -7.97 18.26
CA GLY A 170 13.95 -7.09 17.61
C GLY A 170 12.95 -7.87 16.74
N TYR A 171 12.59 -7.35 15.57
CA TYR A 171 11.63 -7.97 14.66
C TYR A 171 12.32 -8.61 13.45
N THR A 172 11.83 -9.78 13.03
CA THR A 172 12.28 -10.49 11.83
C THR A 172 11.12 -10.71 10.88
N GLU A 173 11.37 -10.55 9.59
CA GLU A 173 10.37 -10.79 8.55
C GLU A 173 10.15 -12.29 8.33
N LYS A 174 8.89 -12.69 8.21
CA LYS A 174 8.49 -14.05 7.91
C LYS A 174 7.31 -14.07 6.95
N THR A 175 7.36 -14.94 5.96
CA THR A 175 6.26 -15.18 5.01
C THR A 175 5.38 -16.33 5.50
N TYR A 176 4.07 -16.14 5.40
CA TYR A 176 3.03 -17.13 5.70
C TYR A 176 2.13 -17.29 4.49
N THR A 177 2.00 -18.50 3.99
CA THR A 177 1.04 -18.82 2.92
C THR A 177 -0.29 -19.19 3.56
N VAL A 178 -1.33 -18.39 3.29
CA VAL A 178 -2.64 -18.47 3.92
C VAL A 178 -3.70 -18.78 2.89
N THR A 179 -4.49 -19.84 3.07
CA THR A 179 -5.71 -20.07 2.30
C THR A 179 -6.88 -19.38 2.99
N LEU A 180 -7.48 -18.38 2.34
CA LEU A 180 -8.57 -17.58 2.89
C LEU A 180 -9.82 -18.41 3.14
N GLY A 181 -10.50 -18.20 4.26
CA GLY A 181 -11.77 -18.84 4.59
C GLY A 181 -12.98 -17.97 4.31
N THR A 182 -14.16 -18.44 4.71
CA THR A 182 -15.39 -17.65 4.72
C THR A 182 -15.69 -17.12 6.12
N LYS A 183 -16.26 -15.93 6.22
CA LYS A 183 -16.64 -15.33 7.50
C LYS A 183 -17.68 -16.16 8.26
N ASP A 184 -18.60 -16.80 7.51
CA ASP A 184 -19.70 -17.59 8.10
C ASP A 184 -19.23 -18.87 8.80
N THR A 185 -18.02 -19.35 8.49
CA THR A 185 -17.46 -20.58 9.09
C THR A 185 -16.81 -20.34 10.45
N PHE A 186 -16.41 -19.07 10.75
CA PHE A 186 -15.56 -18.74 11.88
C PHE A 186 -16.12 -17.68 12.83
N GLY A 187 -17.29 -17.10 12.53
CA GLY A 187 -17.90 -15.99 13.27
C GLY A 187 -19.07 -16.39 14.19
N GLN A 188 -19.11 -17.62 14.71
CA GLN A 188 -20.10 -18.04 15.72
C GLN A 188 -19.45 -18.23 17.08
#